data_a2285131edf36e9cd5c847077bd20d3d
#
_entry.id   a2285131edf36e9cd5c847077bd20d3d
#
_cell.length_a   1.000
_cell.length_b   1.000
_cell.length_c   1.000
_cell.angle_alpha   90.00
_cell.angle_beta   90.00
_cell.angle_gamma   90.00
#
_symmetry.space_group_name_H-M   'P 1'
#
loop_
_entity.id
_entity.type
_entity.pdbx_description
1 polymer ?
#
loop_
_entity_poly.entity_id
_entity_poly.type
_entity_poly.pdbx_seq_one_letter_code
_entity_poly.pdbx_strand_id
1 'polypeptide(L)'
;MKYLDYLFWYYYTYFTRREKRHPKLFFGGHVFEAIYTIVASILIPLVNLYALLDVGGILGLPNMPDKKLEAMLVVLAVWCPLYRFLVNRYYKNKKITKNKYQLFRDRWGENPQHNKKRRIAVIIYTVSTLVLSWVVGLTILYFINKG
;
A
#
# COMPACT_ATOMS: atom_id res chain seq x y z
N MET A 1 -1.76 6.37 14.00
CA MET A 1 -1.48 5.11 13.26
C MET A 1 -2.61 4.07 13.31
N LYS A 2 -3.78 4.41 13.89
CA LYS A 2 -4.93 3.50 14.00
C LYS A 2 -5.44 2.97 12.64
N TYR A 3 -5.38 3.79 11.59
CA TYR A 3 -5.82 3.39 10.24
C TYR A 3 -4.91 2.34 9.60
N LEU A 4 -3.59 2.48 9.73
CA LEU A 4 -2.62 1.52 9.22
C LEU A 4 -2.76 0.16 9.93
N ASP A 5 -2.95 0.16 11.24
CA ASP A 5 -3.19 -1.04 12.03
C ASP A 5 -4.51 -1.72 11.62
N TYR A 6 -5.54 -0.92 11.31
CA TYR A 6 -6.80 -1.43 10.81
C TYR A 6 -6.67 -2.05 9.40
N LEU A 7 -5.99 -1.37 8.47
CA LEU A 7 -5.72 -1.90 7.13
C LEU A 7 -4.94 -3.21 7.19
N PHE A 8 -3.90 -3.25 8.03
CA PHE A 8 -3.14 -4.47 8.24
C PHE A 8 -4.04 -5.61 8.74
N TRP A 9 -4.85 -5.37 9.78
CA TRP A 9 -5.76 -6.37 10.31
C TRP A 9 -6.81 -6.83 9.30
N TYR A 10 -7.34 -5.92 8.49
CA TYR A 10 -8.27 -6.22 7.42
C TYR A 10 -7.67 -7.17 6.37
N TYR A 11 -6.49 -6.85 5.84
CA TYR A 11 -5.82 -7.70 4.86
C TYR A 11 -5.29 -9.00 5.45
N TYR A 12 -4.73 -8.96 6.65
CA TYR A 12 -4.28 -10.14 7.38
C TYR A 12 -5.40 -11.17 7.54
N THR A 13 -6.56 -10.77 8.04
CA THR A 13 -7.70 -11.66 8.21
C THR A 13 -8.31 -12.12 6.88
N TYR A 14 -8.26 -11.29 5.84
CA TYR A 14 -8.66 -11.66 4.49
C TYR A 14 -7.77 -12.77 3.93
N PHE A 15 -6.45 -12.59 3.97
CA PHE A 15 -5.50 -13.57 3.45
C PHE A 15 -5.45 -14.85 4.28
N THR A 16 -5.55 -14.77 5.60
CA THR A 16 -5.64 -15.95 6.47
C THR A 16 -6.82 -16.87 6.08
N ARG A 17 -7.95 -16.29 5.69
CA ARG A 17 -9.09 -17.09 5.22
C ARG A 17 -8.90 -17.63 3.82
N ARG A 18 -8.30 -16.82 2.94
CA ARG A 18 -8.04 -17.23 1.58
C ARG A 18 -7.00 -18.35 1.53
N GLU A 19 -5.97 -18.28 2.35
CA GLU A 19 -4.96 -19.33 2.50
C GLU A 19 -5.57 -20.66 2.96
N LYS A 20 -6.51 -20.64 3.92
CA LYS A 20 -7.24 -21.84 4.34
C LYS A 20 -8.03 -22.50 3.20
N ARG A 21 -8.51 -21.73 2.22
CA ARG A 21 -9.24 -22.24 1.06
C ARG A 21 -8.34 -22.66 -0.10
N HIS A 22 -7.21 -21.99 -0.28
CA HIS A 22 -6.30 -22.15 -1.41
C HIS A 22 -4.83 -22.09 -0.96
N PRO A 23 -4.31 -23.07 -0.23
CA PRO A 23 -2.96 -23.01 0.37
C PRO A 23 -1.82 -22.92 -0.66
N LYS A 24 -2.03 -23.41 -1.89
CA LYS A 24 -1.01 -23.40 -2.94
C LYS A 24 -0.74 -22.03 -3.58
N LEU A 25 -1.54 -21.02 -3.28
CA LEU A 25 -1.43 -19.68 -3.91
C LEU A 25 -0.61 -18.68 -3.08
N PHE A 26 -0.12 -19.06 -1.91
CA PHE A 26 0.52 -18.14 -0.97
C PHE A 26 2.00 -18.49 -0.75
N PHE A 27 2.87 -17.66 -1.31
CA PHE A 27 4.34 -17.77 -1.20
C PHE A 27 4.88 -16.91 -0.05
N GLY A 28 4.67 -17.09 1.12
CA GLY A 28 5.25 -16.28 2.21
C GLY A 28 4.36 -16.06 3.42
N GLY A 29 3.12 -16.60 3.33
CA GLY A 29 2.16 -16.51 4.42
C GLY A 29 1.40 -15.18 4.46
N HIS A 30 0.24 -15.24 5.08
CA HIS A 30 -0.77 -14.18 5.14
C HIS A 30 -0.28 -12.84 5.73
N VAL A 31 0.75 -12.85 6.58
CA VAL A 31 1.34 -11.63 7.15
C VAL A 31 2.04 -10.83 6.06
N PHE A 32 2.85 -11.50 5.26
CA PHE A 32 3.61 -10.84 4.18
C PHE A 32 2.69 -10.36 3.07
N GLU A 33 1.67 -11.14 2.70
CA GLU A 33 0.66 -10.73 1.73
C GLU A 33 -0.09 -9.46 2.18
N ALA A 34 -0.45 -9.37 3.46
CA ALA A 34 -1.05 -8.17 4.01
C ALA A 34 -0.10 -6.96 3.94
N ILE A 35 1.17 -7.15 4.27
CA ILE A 35 2.19 -6.11 4.18
C ILE A 35 2.39 -5.67 2.73
N TYR A 36 2.55 -6.61 1.78
CA TYR A 36 2.68 -6.29 0.35
C TYR A 36 1.49 -5.51 -0.19
N THR A 37 0.27 -5.90 0.19
CA THR A 37 -0.94 -5.20 -0.25
C THR A 37 -0.97 -3.75 0.25
N ILE A 38 -0.55 -3.51 1.49
CA ILE A 38 -0.45 -2.14 2.03
C ILE A 38 0.64 -1.36 1.29
N VAL A 39 1.82 -1.94 1.12
CA VAL A 39 2.92 -1.30 0.38
C VAL A 39 2.47 -0.96 -1.04
N ALA A 40 1.85 -1.89 -1.74
CA ALA A 40 1.34 -1.67 -3.10
C ALA A 40 0.29 -0.56 -3.16
N SER A 41 -0.63 -0.50 -2.19
CA SER A 41 -1.67 0.54 -2.13
C SER A 41 -1.11 1.96 -1.93
N ILE A 42 0.10 2.09 -1.41
CA ILE A 42 0.81 3.35 -1.25
C ILE A 42 1.70 3.64 -2.46
N LEU A 43 2.44 2.62 -2.94
CA LEU A 43 3.41 2.78 -4.02
C LEU A 43 2.77 3.05 -5.38
N ILE A 44 1.69 2.34 -5.72
CA ILE A 44 1.06 2.49 -7.04
C ILE A 44 0.63 3.95 -7.30
N PRO A 45 -0.06 4.64 -6.36
CA PRO A 45 -0.37 6.05 -6.54
C PRO A 45 0.87 6.94 -6.65
N LEU A 46 1.92 6.68 -5.89
CA LEU A 46 3.17 7.46 -5.94
C LEU A 46 3.90 7.29 -7.26
N VAL A 47 3.98 6.06 -7.76
CA VAL A 47 4.59 5.77 -9.07
C VAL A 47 3.80 6.40 -10.20
N ASN A 48 2.47 6.35 -10.15
CA ASN A 48 1.62 7.01 -11.13
C ASN A 48 1.82 8.53 -11.11
N LEU A 49 1.88 9.14 -9.92
CA LEU A 49 2.13 10.57 -9.78
C LEU A 49 3.52 10.94 -10.33
N TYR A 50 4.54 10.17 -9.96
CA TYR A 50 5.90 10.36 -10.46
C TYR A 50 5.93 10.29 -11.99
N ALA A 51 5.34 9.25 -12.60
CA ALA A 51 5.31 9.08 -14.06
C ALA A 51 4.60 10.25 -14.76
N LEU A 52 3.50 10.76 -14.21
CA LEU A 52 2.79 11.91 -14.76
C LEU A 52 3.63 13.20 -14.69
N LEU A 53 4.35 13.41 -13.60
CA LEU A 53 5.19 14.58 -13.40
C LEU A 53 6.45 14.53 -14.30
N ASP A 54 7.01 13.34 -14.51
CA ASP A 54 8.17 13.14 -15.41
C ASP A 54 7.77 13.37 -16.87
N VAL A 55 6.66 12.81 -17.33
CA VAL A 55 6.11 13.05 -18.67
C VAL A 55 5.83 14.54 -18.92
N GLY A 56 5.40 15.26 -17.89
CA GLY A 56 5.18 16.71 -17.96
C GLY A 56 6.45 17.55 -17.91
N GLY A 57 7.63 16.95 -17.77
CA GLY A 57 8.90 17.68 -17.66
C GLY A 57 9.05 18.51 -16.37
N ILE A 58 8.17 18.31 -15.39
CA ILE A 58 8.09 19.13 -14.18
C ILE A 58 9.26 18.86 -13.23
N LEU A 59 9.71 17.61 -13.16
CA LEU A 59 10.72 17.22 -12.19
C LEU A 59 12.12 17.75 -12.50
N GLY A 60 12.36 18.19 -13.75
CA GLY A 60 13.66 18.75 -14.17
C GLY A 60 14.84 17.82 -13.83
N LEU A 61 14.55 16.53 -13.69
CA LEU A 61 15.57 15.55 -13.33
C LEU A 61 16.57 15.42 -14.47
N PRO A 62 17.86 15.28 -14.17
CA PRO A 62 18.86 15.04 -15.20
C PRO A 62 18.44 13.82 -16.02
N ASN A 63 18.46 13.97 -17.35
CA ASN A 63 18.13 12.86 -18.26
C ASN A 63 19.08 11.68 -17.98
N MET A 64 18.66 10.76 -17.14
CA MET A 64 19.38 9.51 -16.99
C MET A 64 19.26 8.73 -18.32
N PRO A 65 20.34 8.09 -18.76
CA PRO A 65 20.35 7.36 -20.05
C PRO A 65 19.34 6.21 -20.07
N ASP A 66 18.90 5.77 -18.92
CA ASP A 66 17.87 4.72 -18.80
C ASP A 66 16.77 5.14 -17.81
N LYS A 67 15.68 5.70 -18.35
CA LYS A 67 14.48 6.08 -17.57
C LYS A 67 13.84 4.92 -16.79
N LYS A 68 14.05 3.68 -17.25
CA LYS A 68 13.55 2.49 -16.56
C LYS A 68 14.34 2.24 -15.27
N LEU A 69 15.66 2.42 -15.32
CA LEU A 69 16.52 2.28 -14.15
C LEU A 69 16.20 3.34 -13.09
N GLU A 70 16.00 4.58 -13.52
CA GLU A 70 15.60 5.68 -12.64
C GLU A 70 14.28 5.39 -11.92
N ALA A 71 13.23 5.03 -12.66
CA ALA A 71 11.93 4.67 -12.09
C ALA A 71 12.06 3.49 -11.11
N MET A 72 12.86 2.49 -11.43
CA MET A 72 13.11 1.35 -10.54
C MET A 72 13.82 1.78 -9.25
N LEU A 73 14.81 2.67 -9.33
CA LEU A 73 15.51 3.19 -8.15
C LEU A 73 14.59 3.99 -7.23
N VAL A 74 13.72 4.83 -7.78
CA VAL A 74 12.72 5.59 -7.03
C VAL A 74 11.74 4.64 -6.33
N VAL A 75 11.23 3.63 -7.04
CA VAL A 75 10.34 2.61 -6.46
C VAL A 75 11.04 1.89 -5.30
N LEU A 76 12.27 1.44 -5.48
CA LEU A 76 13.05 0.74 -4.46
C LEU A 76 13.34 1.63 -3.24
N ALA A 77 13.69 2.90 -3.48
CA ALA A 77 13.98 3.86 -2.41
C ALA A 77 12.79 4.10 -1.47
N VAL A 78 11.56 4.02 -1.98
CA VAL A 78 10.34 4.13 -1.18
C VAL A 78 9.91 2.77 -0.63
N TRP A 79 9.99 1.72 -1.45
CA TRP A 79 9.52 0.38 -1.08
C TRP A 79 10.33 -0.24 0.06
N CYS A 80 11.66 -0.18 -0.01
CA CYS A 80 12.52 -0.81 0.99
C CYS A 80 12.30 -0.29 2.43
N PRO A 81 12.32 1.03 2.70
CA PRO A 81 12.10 1.54 4.05
C PRO A 81 10.66 1.30 4.53
N LEU A 82 9.66 1.45 3.66
CA LEU A 82 8.27 1.22 4.00
C LEU A 82 8.02 -0.26 4.34
N TYR A 83 8.52 -1.16 3.51
CA TYR A 83 8.43 -2.61 3.76
C TYR A 83 9.13 -2.99 5.06
N ARG A 84 10.37 -2.53 5.28
CA ARG A 84 11.13 -2.77 6.51
C ARG A 84 10.41 -2.26 7.76
N PHE A 85 9.81 -1.07 7.67
CA PHE A 85 9.00 -0.50 8.75
C PHE A 85 7.80 -1.40 9.09
N LEU A 86 7.04 -1.85 8.09
CA LEU A 86 5.88 -2.71 8.30
C LEU A 86 6.25 -4.10 8.82
N VAL A 87 7.32 -4.70 8.31
CA VAL A 87 7.84 -5.99 8.81
C VAL A 87 8.28 -5.87 10.26
N ASN A 88 9.02 -4.81 10.62
CA ASN A 88 9.41 -4.59 12.00
C ASN A 88 8.20 -4.38 12.92
N ARG A 89 7.18 -3.67 12.42
CA ARG A 89 5.97 -3.36 13.19
C ARG A 89 5.08 -4.57 13.43
N TYR A 90 4.91 -5.45 12.44
CA TYR A 90 3.88 -6.50 12.46
C TYR A 90 4.44 -7.92 12.55
N TYR A 91 5.72 -8.14 12.27
CA TYR A 91 6.29 -9.49 12.21
C TYR A 91 7.46 -9.74 13.17
N LYS A 92 8.42 -8.83 13.27
CA LYS A 92 9.74 -9.11 13.88
C LYS A 92 9.71 -9.38 15.39
N ASN A 93 8.73 -8.83 16.12
CA ASN A 93 8.65 -9.03 17.57
C ASN A 93 7.46 -9.93 17.93
N LYS A 94 7.71 -11.25 17.98
CA LYS A 94 6.67 -12.29 18.18
C LYS A 94 5.79 -12.06 19.42
N LYS A 95 6.34 -11.62 20.56
CA LYS A 95 5.55 -11.33 21.78
C LYS A 95 4.63 -10.13 21.58
N ILE A 96 5.18 -9.02 21.07
CA ILE A 96 4.40 -7.80 20.81
C ILE A 96 3.37 -8.04 19.72
N THR A 97 3.72 -8.82 18.71
CA THR A 97 2.82 -9.16 17.60
C THR A 97 1.62 -9.99 18.08
N LYS A 98 1.83 -11.00 18.94
CA LYS A 98 0.73 -11.80 19.49
C LYS A 98 -0.24 -10.95 20.30
N ASN A 99 0.27 -10.10 21.19
CA ASN A 99 -0.55 -9.17 21.98
C ASN A 99 -1.30 -8.15 21.11
N LYS A 100 -0.64 -7.63 20.06
CA LYS A 100 -1.29 -6.73 19.09
C LYS A 100 -2.40 -7.42 18.32
N TYR A 101 -2.22 -8.65 17.89
CA TYR A 101 -3.25 -9.40 17.17
C TYR A 101 -4.46 -9.69 18.05
N GLN A 102 -4.27 -9.98 19.35
CA GLN A 102 -5.37 -10.09 20.30
C GLN A 102 -6.11 -8.75 20.42
N LEU A 103 -5.39 -7.65 20.62
CA LEU A 103 -5.96 -6.31 20.71
C LEU A 103 -6.68 -5.88 19.42
N PHE A 104 -6.20 -6.28 18.25
CA PHE A 104 -6.87 -6.02 16.99
C PHE A 104 -8.15 -6.83 16.84
N ARG A 105 -8.12 -8.11 17.26
CA ARG A 105 -9.29 -8.97 17.28
C ARG A 105 -10.36 -8.44 18.23
N ASP A 106 -9.99 -8.03 19.44
CA ASP A 106 -10.92 -7.49 20.43
C ASP A 106 -11.54 -6.17 19.95
N ARG A 107 -10.75 -5.34 19.27
CA ARG A 107 -11.18 -4.02 18.80
C ARG A 107 -12.00 -4.06 17.50
N TRP A 108 -11.65 -4.92 16.57
CA TRP A 108 -12.22 -4.93 15.21
C TRP A 108 -12.92 -6.23 14.86
N GLY A 109 -12.86 -7.23 15.73
CA GLY A 109 -13.43 -8.55 15.53
C GLY A 109 -12.58 -9.46 14.67
N GLU A 110 -12.94 -10.74 14.64
CA GLU A 110 -12.26 -11.74 13.80
C GLU A 110 -12.51 -11.55 12.31
N ASN A 111 -13.58 -10.85 11.95
CA ASN A 111 -14.11 -10.75 10.60
C ASN A 111 -14.44 -9.32 10.20
N PRO A 112 -13.45 -8.40 10.10
CA PRO A 112 -13.72 -7.00 9.77
C PRO A 112 -14.39 -6.84 8.39
N GLN A 113 -14.22 -7.83 7.46
CA GLN A 113 -14.84 -7.81 6.13
C GLN A 113 -16.36 -8.03 6.16
N HIS A 114 -16.92 -8.64 7.20
CA HIS A 114 -18.37 -8.81 7.36
C HIS A 114 -19.08 -7.48 7.64
N ASN A 115 -18.37 -6.51 8.19
CA ASN A 115 -18.93 -5.18 8.38
C ASN A 115 -18.96 -4.43 7.02
N LYS A 116 -20.16 -4.30 6.42
CA LYS A 116 -20.36 -3.66 5.12
C LYS A 116 -19.78 -2.25 5.07
N LYS A 117 -19.98 -1.43 6.10
CA LYS A 117 -19.45 -0.05 6.16
C LYS A 117 -17.92 -0.03 6.13
N ARG A 118 -17.28 -0.91 6.90
CA ARG A 118 -15.81 -0.99 6.94
C ARG A 118 -15.22 -1.53 5.64
N ARG A 119 -15.88 -2.51 5.01
CA ARG A 119 -15.47 -3.01 3.69
C ARG A 119 -15.54 -1.93 2.64
N ILE A 120 -16.63 -1.18 2.60
CA ILE A 120 -16.79 -0.04 1.69
C ILE A 120 -15.72 1.01 1.94
N ALA A 121 -15.42 1.34 3.21
CA ALA A 121 -14.36 2.30 3.54
C ALA A 121 -12.98 1.87 3.02
N VAL A 122 -12.60 0.59 3.09
CA VAL A 122 -11.34 0.09 2.53
C VAL A 122 -11.35 0.16 0.99
N ILE A 123 -12.46 -0.18 0.35
CA ILE A 123 -12.60 -0.08 -1.12
C ILE A 123 -12.50 1.39 -1.55
N ILE A 124 -13.23 2.30 -0.88
CA ILE A 124 -13.17 3.73 -1.17
C ILE A 124 -11.73 4.24 -0.99
N TYR A 125 -11.06 3.88 0.09
CA TYR A 125 -9.66 4.25 0.32
C TYR A 125 -8.78 3.80 -0.87
N THR A 126 -8.85 2.53 -1.26
CA THR A 126 -8.02 2.00 -2.34
C THR A 126 -8.33 2.66 -3.68
N VAL A 127 -9.60 2.83 -4.02
CA VAL A 127 -10.02 3.51 -5.25
C VAL A 127 -9.64 4.99 -5.23
N SER A 128 -9.89 5.68 -4.11
CA SER A 128 -9.56 7.10 -3.96
C SER A 128 -8.07 7.39 -4.09
N THR A 129 -7.21 6.54 -3.52
CA THR A 129 -5.75 6.72 -3.65
C THR A 129 -5.29 6.59 -5.11
N LEU A 130 -5.88 5.67 -5.87
CA LEU A 130 -5.58 5.52 -7.30
C LEU A 130 -6.10 6.72 -8.12
N VAL A 131 -7.38 7.06 -7.96
CA VAL A 131 -8.00 8.17 -8.71
C VAL A 131 -7.36 9.50 -8.35
N LEU A 132 -7.09 9.75 -7.06
CA LEU A 132 -6.51 11.01 -6.60
C LEU A 132 -5.12 11.25 -7.21
N SER A 133 -4.28 10.21 -7.33
CA SER A 133 -2.95 10.33 -7.95
C SER A 133 -3.05 10.79 -9.42
N TRP A 134 -4.04 10.28 -10.17
CA TRP A 134 -4.29 10.72 -11.55
C TRP A 134 -4.85 12.14 -11.61
N VAL A 135 -5.85 12.47 -10.78
CA VAL A 135 -6.45 13.81 -10.76
C VAL A 135 -5.42 14.87 -10.41
N VAL A 136 -4.63 14.64 -9.37
CA VAL A 136 -3.57 15.58 -8.95
C VAL A 136 -2.52 15.74 -10.06
N GLY A 137 -2.02 14.64 -10.62
CA GLY A 137 -1.03 14.69 -11.69
C GLY A 137 -1.52 15.44 -12.92
N LEU A 138 -2.74 15.14 -13.41
CA LEU A 138 -3.33 15.82 -14.56
C LEU A 138 -3.62 17.31 -14.28
N THR A 139 -4.04 17.64 -13.07
CA THR A 139 -4.27 19.05 -12.67
C THR A 139 -2.97 19.83 -12.70
N ILE A 140 -1.89 19.29 -12.15
CA ILE A 140 -0.58 19.93 -12.18
C ILE A 140 -0.12 20.15 -13.64
N LEU A 141 -0.22 19.10 -14.48
CA LEU A 141 0.12 19.20 -15.91
C LEU A 141 -0.70 20.27 -16.65
N TYR A 142 -2.00 20.35 -16.36
CA TYR A 142 -2.88 21.35 -16.96
C TYR A 142 -2.43 22.78 -16.62
N PHE A 143 -2.14 23.06 -15.35
CA PHE A 143 -1.72 24.40 -14.92
C PHE A 143 -0.36 24.81 -15.48
N ILE A 144 0.57 23.87 -15.60
CA ILE A 144 1.91 24.17 -16.14
C ILE A 144 1.88 24.42 -17.65
N ASN A 145 1.08 23.67 -18.39
CA ASN A 145 0.95 23.86 -19.84
C ASN A 145 0.16 25.13 -20.22
N LYS A 146 -0.50 25.77 -19.26
CA LYS A 146 -1.31 26.98 -19.50
C LYS A 146 -0.60 28.28 -19.11
N GLY A 147 0.50 28.23 -18.40
CA GLY A 147 1.35 29.36 -18.01
C GLY A 147 2.55 29.50 -18.92
#